data_1c6d2e5a3dd98a3406aa0a1dfab38106
#
_entry.id   1c6d2e5a3dd98a3406aa0a1dfab38106
#
_cell.length_a   1.000
_cell.length_b   1.000
_cell.length_c   1.000
_cell.angle_alpha   90.00
_cell.angle_beta   90.00
_cell.angle_gamma   90.00
#
_symmetry.space_group_name_H-M   'P 1'
#
loop_
_entity.id
_entity.type
_entity.pdbx_description
1 polymer ?
#
loop_
_entity_poly.entity_id
_entity_poly.type
_entity_poly.pdbx_seq_one_letter_code
_entity_poly.pdbx_strand_id
1 'polypeptide(L)' 'MRFIYRKVEVIAEPHLFGNFRKTRAFVLCAWKVHPEEGWDYFRLAEMRDLDILMESFGTARQGFNPYDPKIEIVDTLIRV' A
#
# COMPACT_ATOMS: atom_id res chain seq x y z
N MET A 1 -7.38 2.69 -5.39
CA MET A 1 -6.17 2.58 -6.22
C MET A 1 -6.15 1.23 -6.93
N ARG A 2 -5.86 1.24 -8.21
CA ARG A 2 -5.75 0.04 -9.03
C ARG A 2 -4.41 0.05 -9.76
N PHE A 3 -3.75 -1.10 -9.84
CA PHE A 3 -2.48 -1.23 -10.55
C PHE A 3 -2.25 -2.70 -10.92
N ILE A 4 -1.27 -2.92 -11.80
CA ILE A 4 -0.81 -4.27 -12.13
C ILE A 4 0.46 -4.54 -11.32
N TYR A 5 0.48 -5.63 -10.58
CA TYR A 5 1.60 -6.04 -9.77
C TYR A 5 1.97 -7.47 -10.10
N ARG A 6 3.17 -7.65 -10.65
CA ARG A 6 3.64 -8.98 -11.08
C ARG A 6 2.61 -9.71 -11.93
N LYS A 7 2.07 -9.00 -12.94
CA LYS A 7 1.07 -9.49 -13.91
C LYS A 7 -0.32 -9.76 -13.33
N VAL A 8 -0.59 -9.35 -12.11
CA VAL A 8 -1.90 -9.49 -11.47
C VAL A 8 -2.52 -8.11 -11.26
N GLU A 9 -3.79 -7.98 -11.62
CA GLU A 9 -4.53 -6.76 -11.30
C GLU A 9 -4.83 -6.70 -9.81
N VAL A 10 -4.46 -5.58 -9.18
CA VAL A 10 -4.66 -5.36 -7.76
C VAL A 10 -5.51 -4.12 -7.56
N ILE A 11 -6.50 -4.23 -6.67
CA ILE A 11 -7.24 -3.09 -6.15
C ILE A 11 -6.92 -3.01 -4.66
N ALA A 12 -6.45 -1.86 -4.20
CA ALA A 12 -5.99 -1.71 -2.84
C ALA A 12 -6.30 -0.32 -2.28
N GLU A 13 -6.38 -0.26 -0.96
CA GLU A 13 -6.51 0.98 -0.20
C GLU A 13 -5.16 1.32 0.41
N PRO A 14 -4.46 2.35 -0.07
CA PRO A 14 -3.13 2.68 0.43
C PRO A 14 -3.20 3.24 1.84
N HIS A 15 -2.28 2.82 2.71
CA HIS A 15 -2.22 3.26 4.10
C HIS A 15 -0.89 3.93 4.44
N LEU A 16 0.23 3.33 4.07
CA LEU A 16 1.56 3.88 4.34
C LEU A 16 2.41 3.86 3.09
N PHE A 17 3.23 4.89 2.94
CA PHE A 17 4.29 4.94 1.94
C PHE A 17 5.63 5.12 2.64
N GLY A 18 6.62 4.36 2.26
CA GLY A 18 7.94 4.45 2.86
C GLY A 18 8.98 3.58 2.19
N ASN A 19 10.01 3.26 2.96
CA ASN A 19 11.09 2.39 2.52
C ASN A 19 11.20 1.21 3.46
N PHE A 20 11.44 0.01 2.92
CA PHE A 20 11.87 -1.09 3.77
C PHE A 20 13.21 -0.73 4.41
N ARG A 21 13.30 -0.86 5.73
CA ARG A 21 14.54 -0.53 6.45
C ARG A 21 15.72 -1.38 6.00
N LYS A 22 15.47 -2.62 5.63
CA LYS A 22 16.49 -3.58 5.24
C LYS A 22 17.06 -3.34 3.84
N THR A 23 16.18 -3.09 2.86
CA THR A 23 16.55 -3.03 1.45
C THR A 23 16.54 -1.62 0.89
N ARG A 24 15.95 -0.67 1.60
CA ARG A 24 15.73 0.72 1.14
C ARG A 24 14.78 0.83 -0.06
N ALA A 25 14.15 -0.26 -0.47
CA ALA A 25 13.19 -0.22 -1.56
C ALA A 25 11.94 0.56 -1.15
N PHE A 26 11.45 1.42 -2.05
CA PHE A 26 10.18 2.12 -1.83
C PHE A 26 9.03 1.13 -1.86
N VAL A 27 8.13 1.27 -0.91
CA VAL A 27 7.06 0.31 -0.69
C VAL A 27 5.78 1.02 -0.28
N LEU A 28 4.66 0.50 -0.77
CA LEU A 28 3.32 0.91 -0.36
C LEU A 28 2.73 -0.19 0.52
N CYS A 29 2.34 0.16 1.74
CA CYS A 29 1.58 -0.73 2.60
C CYS A 29 0.11 -0.43 2.38
N ALA A 30 -0.66 -1.43 1.98
CA ALA A 30 -2.05 -1.25 1.59
C ALA A 30 -2.92 -2.43 1.99
N TRP A 31 -4.22 -2.14 2.20
CA TRP A 31 -5.22 -3.18 2.33
C TRP A 31 -5.68 -3.59 0.93
N LYS A 32 -5.35 -4.79 0.54
CA LYS A 32 -5.72 -5.34 -0.75
C LYS A 32 -7.19 -5.77 -0.72
N VAL A 33 -7.96 -5.33 -1.71
CA VAL A 33 -9.37 -5.69 -1.88
C VAL A 33 -9.52 -6.77 -2.93
N HIS A 34 -8.69 -6.74 -3.96
CA HIS A 34 -8.72 -7.68 -5.07
C HIS A 34 -7.28 -8.06 -5.45
N PRO A 35 -6.94 -9.30 -5.77
CA PRO A 35 -7.82 -10.49 -5.92
C PRO A 35 -8.26 -11.13 -4.62
N GLU A 36 -7.59 -10.86 -3.52
CA GLU A 36 -7.92 -11.39 -2.20
C GLU A 36 -7.77 -10.30 -1.15
N GLU A 37 -8.63 -10.28 -0.15
CA GLU A 37 -8.55 -9.31 0.92
C GLU A 37 -7.36 -9.60 1.84
N GLY A 38 -6.66 -8.54 2.25
CA GLY A 38 -5.58 -8.65 3.21
C GLY A 38 -4.56 -7.54 3.10
N TRP A 39 -3.72 -7.45 4.12
CA TRP A 39 -2.58 -6.54 4.12
C TRP A 39 -1.48 -7.04 3.19
N ASP A 40 -0.87 -6.12 2.45
CA ASP A 40 0.27 -6.45 1.62
C ASP A 40 1.19 -5.25 1.45
N TYR A 41 2.43 -5.54 1.10
CA TYR A 41 3.45 -4.53 0.78
C TYR A 41 3.74 -4.62 -0.70
N PHE A 42 3.61 -3.49 -1.40
CA PHE A 42 3.84 -3.42 -2.83
C PHE A 42 5.07 -2.56 -3.11
N ARG A 43 6.08 -3.14 -3.76
CA ARG A 43 7.25 -2.39 -4.18
C ARG A 43 6.90 -1.51 -5.36
N LEU A 44 7.17 -0.21 -5.27
CA LEU A 44 6.82 0.73 -6.32
C LEU A 44 7.44 0.37 -7.66
N ALA A 45 8.66 -0.13 -7.66
CA ALA A 45 9.36 -0.52 -8.89
C ALA A 45 8.67 -1.63 -9.68
N GLU A 46 7.81 -2.41 -9.01
CA GLU A 46 7.09 -3.53 -9.62
C GLU A 46 5.63 -3.21 -9.93
N MET A 47 5.17 -2.00 -9.59
CA MET A 47 3.81 -1.56 -9.88
C MET A 47 3.75 -0.96 -11.28
N ARG A 48 2.71 -1.30 -12.04
CA ARG A 48 2.49 -0.81 -13.40
C ARG A 48 1.06 -0.37 -13.57
N ASP A 49 0.84 0.53 -14.54
CA ASP A 49 -0.50 1.00 -14.93
C ASP A 49 -1.31 1.51 -13.73
N LEU A 50 -0.66 2.33 -12.92
CA LEU A 50 -1.24 2.88 -11.71
C LEU A 50 -2.40 3.81 -12.04
N ASP A 51 -3.56 3.52 -11.47
CA ASP A 51 -4.75 4.35 -11.55
C ASP A 51 -5.18 4.72 -10.13
N ILE A 52 -5.03 5.99 -9.80
CA ILE A 52 -5.45 6.52 -8.51
C ILE A 52 -6.92 6.90 -8.63
N LEU A 53 -7.78 6.02 -8.18
CA LEU A 53 -9.21 6.28 -8.14
C LEU A 53 -9.48 7.42 -7.15
N MET A 54 -10.36 8.34 -7.54
CA MET A 54 -10.74 9.50 -6.73
C MET A 54 -11.62 9.08 -5.55
N GLU A 55 -11.19 8.08 -4.81
CA GLU A 55 -11.90 7.59 -3.64
C GLU A 55 -11.25 8.13 -2.38
N SER A 56 -12.08 8.63 -1.48
CA SER A 56 -11.59 9.07 -0.18
C SER A 56 -11.59 7.88 0.78
N PHE A 57 -10.41 7.48 1.22
CA PHE A 57 -10.26 6.43 2.22
C PHE A 57 -10.32 7.08 3.59
N GLY A 58 -11.51 7.14 4.20
CA GLY A 58 -11.72 7.84 5.45
C GLY A 58 -11.26 7.08 6.69
N THR A 59 -11.17 5.75 6.61
CA THR A 59 -10.97 4.92 7.80
C THR A 59 -9.92 3.86 7.55
N ALA A 60 -8.97 3.75 8.48
CA ALA A 60 -7.97 2.70 8.44
C ALA A 60 -8.63 1.33 8.63
N ARG A 61 -8.16 0.34 7.88
CA ARG A 61 -8.61 -1.04 8.05
C ARG A 61 -8.07 -1.62 9.35
N GLN A 62 -8.81 -2.58 9.88
CA GLN A 62 -8.41 -3.28 11.11
C GLN A 62 -7.02 -3.92 10.93
N GLY A 63 -6.21 -3.82 11.94
CA GLY A 63 -4.84 -4.34 11.92
C GLY A 63 -3.81 -3.36 11.38
N PHE A 64 -4.23 -2.15 10.97
CA PHE A 64 -3.30 -1.12 10.53
C PHE A 64 -2.36 -0.71 11.65
N ASN A 65 -1.07 -0.74 11.39
CA ASN A 65 -0.05 -0.26 12.30
C ASN A 65 0.65 0.97 11.69
N PRO A 66 0.34 2.19 12.16
CA PRO A 66 0.97 3.40 11.62
C PRO A 66 2.47 3.52 11.97
N TYR A 67 2.97 2.65 12.83
CA TYR A 67 4.36 2.62 13.26
C TYR A 67 5.05 1.31 12.88
N ASP A 68 4.73 0.78 11.69
CA ASP A 68 5.27 -0.50 11.23
C ASP A 68 6.80 -0.52 11.31
N PRO A 69 7.40 -1.43 12.10
CA PRO A 69 8.84 -1.44 12.33
C PRO A 69 9.65 -1.88 11.10
N LYS A 70 9.02 -2.47 10.11
CA LYS A 70 9.69 -2.92 8.87
C LYS A 70 9.93 -1.78 7.89
N ILE A 71 9.23 -0.66 8.07
CA ILE A 71 9.19 0.46 7.13
C ILE A 71 9.68 1.72 7.81
N GLU A 72 10.59 2.42 7.13
CA GLU A 72 10.85 3.83 7.44
C GLU A 72 9.77 4.65 6.74
N ILE A 73 8.85 5.21 7.51
CA ILE A 73 7.65 5.84 7.00
C ILE A 73 7.98 7.20 6.42
N VAL A 74 7.60 7.42 5.15
CA VAL A 74 7.69 8.71 4.49
C VAL A 74 6.38 9.47 4.65
N ASP A 75 5.25 8.79 4.46
CA ASP A 75 3.95 9.42 4.56
C ASP A 75 2.88 8.42 5.01
N THR A 76 1.99 8.90 5.86
CA THR A 76 0.79 8.15 6.25
C THR A 76 -0.35 8.65 5.37
N LEU A 77 -0.87 7.76 4.53
CA LEU A 77 -1.82 8.11 3.48
C LEU A 77 -3.27 8.04 3.92
N ILE A 78 -3.53 7.45 5.07
CA ILE A 78 -4.86 7.31 5.63
C ILE A 78 -4.89 7.93 7.03
N ARG A 79 -6.02 8.54 7.37
CA ARG A 79 -6.18 9.12 8.70
C ARG A 79 -6.52 8.04 9.72
N VAL A 80 -5.87 8.12 10.83
CA VAL A 80 -6.08 7.21 11.95
C VAL A 80 -7.02 7.85 12.97
#